data_aef529f13723511da254470acd15d3a5
#
_entry.id   aef529f13723511da254470acd15d3a5
#
_cell.length_a   1.000
_cell.length_b   1.000
_cell.length_c   1.000
_cell.angle_alpha   90.00
_cell.angle_beta   90.00
_cell.angle_gamma   90.00
#
_symmetry.space_group_name_H-M   'P 1'
#
loop_
_entity.id
_entity.type
_entity.pdbx_description
1 polymer ?
#
loop_
_entity_poly.entity_id
_entity_poly.type
_entity_poly.pdbx_seq_one_letter_code
_entity_poly.pdbx_strand_id
1 'polypeptide(L)'
;MINVNAPLVARNNLKPGDLLFFSTSGRGRVSHAGIYLGDNQFIHSSSRRSGGVRVDNLGDSYWSKTFIEAKRALAMAPTTVTASK
;
A
#
# COMPACT_ATOMS: atom_id res chain seq x y z
N MET A 1 -9.17 -9.65 -1.79
CA MET A 1 -9.07 -9.11 -3.11
C MET A 1 -9.23 -7.60 -3.13
N ILE A 2 -8.46 -6.95 -3.95
CA ILE A 2 -8.51 -5.50 -4.01
C ILE A 2 -9.69 -5.02 -4.82
N ASN A 3 -10.40 -4.07 -4.26
CA ASN A 3 -11.52 -3.48 -4.95
C ASN A 3 -11.01 -2.44 -5.94
N VAL A 4 -11.14 -2.74 -7.21
CA VAL A 4 -10.65 -1.86 -8.25
C VAL A 4 -11.35 -0.52 -8.26
N ASN A 5 -12.51 -0.44 -7.64
CA ASN A 5 -13.22 0.82 -7.58
C ASN A 5 -12.92 1.65 -6.35
N ALA A 6 -12.00 1.21 -5.53
CA ALA A 6 -11.65 1.97 -4.35
C ALA A 6 -11.07 3.32 -4.78
N PRO A 7 -11.35 4.39 -4.03
CA PRO A 7 -10.88 5.72 -4.41
C PRO A 7 -9.38 5.83 -4.38
N LEU A 8 -8.86 6.57 -5.34
CA LEU A 8 -7.44 6.86 -5.41
C LEU A 8 -7.08 7.90 -4.35
N VAL A 9 -5.89 7.79 -3.81
CA VAL A 9 -5.41 8.70 -2.79
C VAL A 9 -4.12 9.35 -3.28
N ALA A 10 -4.04 10.66 -3.18
CA ALA A 10 -2.82 11.34 -3.54
C ALA A 10 -1.72 11.01 -2.55
N ARG A 11 -0.48 11.02 -3.02
CA ARG A 11 0.66 10.69 -2.20
C ARG A 11 0.72 11.54 -0.93
N ASN A 12 0.39 12.78 -1.01
CA ASN A 12 0.46 13.66 0.16
C ASN A 12 -0.79 13.59 1.04
N ASN A 13 -1.73 12.73 0.70
CA ASN A 13 -2.92 12.52 1.52
C ASN A 13 -3.00 11.13 2.11
N LEU A 14 -1.91 10.41 2.09
CA LEU A 14 -1.90 9.04 2.60
C LEU A 14 -2.20 8.97 4.08
N LYS A 15 -2.94 7.96 4.46
CA LYS A 15 -3.26 7.70 5.86
C LYS A 15 -3.03 6.25 6.19
N PRO A 16 -2.77 5.93 7.45
CA PRO A 16 -2.55 4.53 7.83
C PRO A 16 -3.69 3.64 7.33
N GLY A 17 -3.33 2.54 6.72
CA GLY A 17 -4.31 1.62 6.18
C GLY A 17 -4.52 1.75 4.69
N ASP A 18 -4.02 2.81 4.08
CA ASP A 18 -4.14 2.96 2.63
C ASP A 18 -3.29 1.91 1.92
N LEU A 19 -3.77 1.45 0.78
CA LEU A 19 -3.06 0.46 0.00
C LEU A 19 -2.13 1.15 -0.98
N LEU A 20 -0.90 0.68 -1.04
CA LEU A 20 0.10 1.26 -1.92
C LEU A 20 0.45 0.26 -3.02
N PHE A 21 0.60 0.75 -4.24
CA PHE A 21 0.91 -0.11 -5.38
C PHE A 21 2.19 0.34 -6.06
N PHE A 22 3.02 -0.62 -6.40
CA PHE A 22 4.35 -0.36 -6.96
C PHE A 22 4.57 -1.15 -8.23
N SER A 23 5.43 -0.63 -9.08
CA SER A 23 5.88 -1.34 -10.26
C SER A 23 7.36 -1.66 -10.11
N THR A 24 7.65 -2.77 -9.48
CA THR A 24 9.04 -3.16 -9.25
C THR A 24 9.64 -3.84 -10.45
N SER A 25 8.82 -4.20 -11.42
CA SER A 25 9.31 -4.83 -12.63
C SER A 25 9.76 -3.81 -13.67
N GLY A 26 9.46 -2.55 -13.44
CA GLY A 26 9.84 -1.50 -14.38
C GLY A 26 8.97 -1.43 -15.61
N ARG A 27 7.84 -2.10 -15.62
CA ARG A 27 6.98 -2.11 -16.79
C ARG A 27 5.71 -1.33 -16.66
N GLY A 28 5.60 -0.53 -15.60
CA GLY A 28 4.40 0.26 -15.39
C GLY A 28 3.21 -0.51 -14.90
N ARG A 29 3.36 -1.78 -14.63
CA ARG A 29 2.29 -2.59 -14.10
C ARG A 29 2.47 -2.79 -12.63
N VAL A 30 1.36 -2.91 -11.91
CA VAL A 30 1.43 -3.22 -10.48
C VAL A 30 2.00 -4.61 -10.31
N SER A 31 3.12 -4.69 -9.63
CA SER A 31 3.75 -5.98 -9.34
C SER A 31 4.02 -6.16 -7.86
N HIS A 32 3.70 -5.16 -7.05
CA HIS A 32 3.96 -5.23 -5.62
C HIS A 32 2.99 -4.32 -4.90
N ALA A 33 2.64 -4.65 -3.68
CA ALA A 33 1.71 -3.86 -2.91
C ALA A 33 2.11 -3.82 -1.44
N GLY A 34 1.67 -2.78 -0.75
CA GLY A 34 1.92 -2.66 0.67
C GLY A 34 0.80 -1.89 1.34
N ILE A 35 0.92 -1.71 2.65
CA ILE A 35 -0.06 -0.98 3.43
C ILE A 35 0.64 0.14 4.15
N TYR A 36 0.12 1.35 4.00
CA TYR A 36 0.72 2.52 4.61
C TYR A 36 0.51 2.50 6.12
N LEU A 37 1.56 2.85 6.86
CA LEU A 37 1.50 2.86 8.32
C LEU A 37 1.52 4.26 8.92
N GLY A 38 1.79 5.25 8.12
CA GLY A 38 1.98 6.61 8.60
C GLY A 38 3.46 6.95 8.60
N ASP A 39 3.78 8.21 8.74
CA ASP A 39 5.16 8.68 8.79
C ASP A 39 6.04 8.19 7.65
N ASN A 40 5.45 8.08 6.47
CA ASN A 40 6.16 7.62 5.28
C ASN A 40 6.57 6.15 5.35
N GLN A 41 6.03 5.41 6.28
CA GLN A 41 6.37 3.99 6.40
C GLN A 41 5.26 3.11 5.88
N PHE A 42 5.62 1.96 5.36
CA PHE A 42 4.64 0.99 4.91
C PHE A 42 5.14 -0.42 5.15
N ILE A 43 4.20 -1.33 5.34
CA ILE A 43 4.52 -2.73 5.56
C ILE A 43 4.16 -3.49 4.30
N HIS A 44 4.98 -4.45 3.94
CA HIS A 44 4.75 -5.22 2.73
C HIS A 44 5.42 -6.59 2.84
N SER A 45 5.02 -7.45 1.94
CA SER A 45 5.60 -8.78 1.87
C SER A 45 6.87 -8.67 1.05
N SER A 46 7.98 -8.86 1.68
CA SER A 46 9.26 -8.69 1.03
C SER A 46 9.74 -9.99 0.41
N SER A 47 10.95 -9.98 -0.09
CA SER A 47 11.52 -11.17 -0.67
C SER A 47 11.79 -12.18 0.42
N ARG A 48 11.97 -13.40 0.03
CA ARG A 48 12.21 -14.46 0.96
C ARG A 48 13.40 -14.25 1.85
N ARG A 49 14.33 -13.44 1.43
CA ARG A 49 15.49 -13.16 2.23
C ARG A 49 15.18 -12.48 3.53
N SER A 50 14.16 -11.67 3.55
CA SER A 50 13.82 -10.92 4.74
C SER A 50 12.83 -11.62 5.63
N GLY A 51 12.50 -12.84 5.34
CA GLY A 51 11.56 -13.53 6.17
C GLY A 51 10.13 -13.19 5.92
N GLY A 52 9.85 -12.53 4.83
CA GLY A 52 8.48 -12.28 4.40
C GLY A 52 8.01 -10.86 4.58
N VAL A 53 7.73 -10.45 5.80
CA VAL A 53 7.15 -9.14 6.04
C VAL A 53 8.19 -8.16 6.54
N ARG A 54 8.15 -6.94 6.01
CA ARG A 54 9.06 -5.91 6.52
C ARG A 54 8.44 -4.53 6.33
N VAL A 55 9.01 -3.56 7.03
CA VAL A 55 8.60 -2.18 6.95
C VAL A 55 9.68 -1.40 6.21
N ASP A 56 9.28 -0.61 5.24
CA ASP A 56 10.19 0.24 4.50
C ASP A 56 9.66 1.66 4.46
N ASN A 57 10.47 2.58 3.98
CA ASN A 57 10.13 3.99 3.93
C ASN A 57 9.77 4.41 2.51
N LEU A 58 8.61 5.02 2.35
CA LEU A 58 8.14 5.44 1.04
C LEU A 58 8.99 6.57 0.46
N GLY A 59 9.74 7.25 1.30
CA GLY A 59 10.65 8.30 0.84
C GLY A 59 11.97 7.76 0.33
N ASP A 60 12.22 6.48 0.51
CA ASP A 60 13.42 5.83 -0.01
C ASP A 60 13.39 5.94 -1.53
N SER A 61 14.53 6.19 -2.15
CA SER A 61 14.55 6.45 -3.59
C SER A 61 14.00 5.28 -4.41
N TYR A 62 14.29 4.08 -4.02
CA TYR A 62 13.77 2.92 -4.75
C TYR A 62 12.24 2.85 -4.68
N TRP A 63 11.69 3.00 -3.48
CA TRP A 63 10.25 2.91 -3.32
C TRP A 63 9.52 4.11 -3.89
N SER A 64 10.12 5.27 -3.77
CA SER A 64 9.53 6.47 -4.33
C SER A 64 9.46 6.40 -5.84
N LYS A 65 10.49 5.84 -6.45
CA LYS A 65 10.59 5.71 -7.88
C LYS A 65 9.63 4.66 -8.45
N THR A 66 9.37 3.60 -7.70
CA THR A 66 8.53 2.52 -8.18
C THR A 66 7.05 2.69 -7.80
N PHE A 67 6.76 3.65 -6.97
CA PHE A 67 5.38 3.90 -6.55
C PHE A 67 4.49 4.29 -7.74
N ILE A 68 3.33 3.66 -7.84
CA ILE A 68 2.38 3.97 -8.91
C ILE A 68 1.20 4.76 -8.37
N GLU A 69 0.49 4.20 -7.41
CA GLU A 69 -0.72 4.82 -6.91
C GLU A 69 -1.11 4.22 -5.57
N ALA A 70 -2.05 4.86 -4.89
CA ALA A 70 -2.57 4.37 -3.64
C ALA A 70 -4.09 4.41 -3.68
N LYS A 71 -4.72 3.53 -2.93
CA LYS A 71 -6.17 3.48 -2.84
C LYS A 71 -6.62 3.33 -1.41
N ARG A 72 -7.78 3.91 -1.09
CA ARG A 72 -8.29 3.89 0.27
C ARG A 72 -9.39 2.84 0.44
N ALA A 73 -8.97 1.60 0.53
CA ALA A 73 -9.92 0.51 0.66
C ALA A 73 -10.64 0.56 1.99
N LEU A 74 -9.98 1.07 3.00
CA LEU A 74 -10.59 1.11 4.31
C LEU A 74 -11.79 2.02 4.42
N ALA A 75 -11.97 2.86 3.43
CA ALA A 75 -13.13 3.73 3.46
C ALA A 75 -14.40 2.94 3.58
N MET A 76 -14.37 1.70 3.24
CA MET A 76 -15.54 0.85 3.28
C MET A 76 -15.57 -0.11 4.42
N ALA A 77 -14.51 -0.22 5.10
CA ALA A 77 -14.39 -1.23 6.11
C ALA A 77 -15.20 -1.03 7.37
N PRO A 78 -15.35 0.16 7.85
CA PRO A 78 -16.00 0.35 9.15
C PRO A 78 -17.33 -0.31 9.31
N THR A 79 -18.07 -0.30 8.27
CA THR A 79 -19.40 -0.86 8.38
C THR A 79 -19.37 -2.34 8.55
N THR A 80 -18.41 -2.94 8.00
CA THR A 80 -18.33 -4.37 8.06
C THR A 80 -17.84 -4.85 9.38
N VAL A 81 -16.87 -4.19 9.83
CA VAL A 81 -16.24 -4.61 11.05
C VAL A 81 -17.16 -4.65 12.21
N THR A 82 -17.99 -3.68 12.29
CA THR A 82 -18.87 -3.63 13.42
C THR A 82 -19.81 -4.78 13.47
N ALA A 83 -20.06 -5.33 12.39
CA ALA A 83 -20.99 -6.41 12.33
C ALA A 83 -20.51 -7.63 13.05
N SER A 84 -19.34 -7.72 13.18
CA SER A 84 -18.88 -8.93 13.77
C SER A 84 -19.15 -8.98 15.24
N LYS A 85 -19.47 -8.86 15.04
CA LYS A 85 -19.61 -9.03 16.03
C LYS A 85 -20.06 -9.43 16.44
#